data_7617c749bf90b1f61ad55697f1f0d021
#
_entry.id   7617c749bf90b1f61ad55697f1f0d021
#
_cell.length_a   1.000
_cell.length_b   1.000
_cell.length_c   1.000
_cell.angle_alpha   90.00
_cell.angle_beta   90.00
_cell.angle_gamma   90.00
#
_symmetry.space_group_name_H-M   'P 1'
#
loop_
_entity.id
_entity.type
_entity.pdbx_description
1 polymer ?
#
loop_
_entity_poly.entity_id
_entity_poly.type
_entity_poly.pdbx_seq_one_letter_code
_entity_poly.pdbx_strand_id
1 'polypeptide(L)'
;MAIVQISRITQRKGLEEDLPQPLAPAELGWAVDTRQLYIGPGTLAEGSPDERNNIEILTEYSDILATQTAYTYTGFGATGYSVQTGPTAGSPVSQSLQSRLDSYCVVTDFGATGDGTTDDTAAINRALYQLYCVQSNPQIRRSLFFPAGNYIITNTILVPPYAMLYGEGPESSILNFFVAEWTSTVAYAAGVLVKYGLYTAGSFVVGKNYTIISLGTTDFTLIGATSNTVGLTFTATGSGSGTGTATQYYRSNFAVPAGTGIGAAINGQFYWGNQTNNAASSLPSYIMQTASSTQQTGVNIVSPLEPQNILISNMNMVTNQLMDGMLVERAHDCAFTNVGIEGPLTTATLTVATDDIAAVRWASTTTLVDSHINFDNCSFKGFTYGTNTDQQIEGVTFSNCNFDTLYQGVYLGGATPVNGGPTGVRLISNVFDNIYVEGVVINGVSLNTTTNNVFYDVGNHFNGAALAASSIIDIDTANNVCLGDMFERTTAQSTAYARINLNNTAGIAMENGYRLQQGTYKRESGVQFTLVDNVSVAAQILTFDATAVKAVQINYTIVRGTAVRTGVYTIVAGTDASGTNLQGSDTGVQNSSPGVTFSVTESTSVVSWKYVTTSTGNNGTLTYSVTYLA
;
A
#
# COMPACT_ATOMS: atom_id res chain seq x y z
N MET A 1 75.44 -29.96 -27.38
CA MET A 1 74.37 -29.21 -26.72
C MET A 1 74.75 -29.01 -25.26
N ALA A 2 75.11 -27.80 -24.86
CA ALA A 2 75.38 -27.52 -23.45
C ALA A 2 74.02 -27.52 -22.69
N ILE A 3 73.93 -28.42 -21.74
CA ILE A 3 72.83 -28.41 -20.80
C ILE A 3 73.08 -27.18 -19.94
N VAL A 4 72.29 -26.14 -20.17
CA VAL A 4 72.19 -24.99 -19.24
C VAL A 4 71.61 -25.54 -17.96
N GLN A 5 72.41 -25.62 -16.92
CA GLN A 5 71.98 -26.00 -15.60
C GLN A 5 71.01 -24.91 -15.13
N ILE A 6 69.73 -25.23 -15.02
CA ILE A 6 68.76 -24.35 -14.46
C ILE A 6 69.18 -24.02 -13.05
N SER A 7 69.46 -22.78 -12.77
CA SER A 7 69.86 -22.29 -11.46
C SER A 7 68.86 -22.77 -10.39
N ARG A 8 69.41 -23.20 -9.26
CA ARG A 8 68.68 -23.71 -8.11
C ARG A 8 67.67 -22.66 -7.69
N ILE A 9 66.37 -23.01 -7.68
CA ILE A 9 65.33 -22.14 -7.14
C ILE A 9 65.54 -22.03 -5.63
N THR A 10 65.92 -20.85 -5.16
CA THR A 10 66.17 -20.58 -3.76
C THR A 10 64.81 -20.17 -3.17
N GLN A 11 64.34 -20.86 -2.11
CA GLN A 11 63.13 -20.49 -1.36
C GLN A 11 63.56 -19.95 -0.01
N ARG A 12 63.07 -18.78 0.32
CA ARG A 12 63.12 -18.22 1.67
C ARG A 12 61.76 -18.29 2.34
N LYS A 13 61.79 -18.38 3.67
CA LYS A 13 60.60 -18.28 4.50
C LYS A 13 60.90 -17.49 5.76
N GLY A 14 59.99 -16.64 6.17
CA GLY A 14 60.13 -15.80 7.35
C GLY A 14 58.84 -15.03 7.60
N LEU A 15 58.89 -14.09 8.50
CA LEU A 15 57.83 -13.08 8.60
C LEU A 15 57.92 -12.14 7.38
N GLU A 16 56.84 -11.51 7.00
CA GLU A 16 56.83 -10.58 5.87
C GLU A 16 57.87 -9.46 6.06
N GLU A 17 57.96 -8.92 7.28
CA GLU A 17 58.90 -7.86 7.64
C GLU A 17 60.40 -8.30 7.55
N ASP A 18 60.65 -9.60 7.68
CA ASP A 18 62.02 -10.17 7.64
C ASP A 18 62.46 -10.56 6.23
N LEU A 19 61.57 -10.52 5.25
CA LEU A 19 61.94 -10.84 3.87
C LEU A 19 62.82 -9.72 3.27
N PRO A 20 63.94 -10.08 2.60
CA PRO A 20 64.75 -9.08 1.91
C PRO A 20 63.92 -8.22 0.94
N GLN A 21 64.20 -6.92 0.91
CA GLN A 21 63.57 -5.96 0.00
C GLN A 21 64.66 -5.28 -0.86
N PRO A 22 64.88 -5.73 -2.10
CA PRO A 22 64.19 -6.85 -2.77
C PRO A 22 64.83 -8.22 -2.49
N LEU A 23 64.08 -9.29 -2.72
CA LEU A 23 64.60 -10.63 -2.91
C LEU A 23 65.57 -10.69 -4.12
N ALA A 24 66.51 -11.66 -4.17
CA ALA A 24 67.30 -11.81 -5.34
C ALA A 24 66.44 -12.11 -6.59
N PRO A 25 66.93 -11.79 -7.81
CA PRO A 25 66.17 -12.02 -9.04
C PRO A 25 65.65 -13.47 -9.12
N ALA A 26 64.32 -13.59 -9.33
CA ALA A 26 63.61 -14.86 -9.38
C ALA A 26 63.67 -15.71 -8.08
N GLU A 27 64.17 -15.18 -6.98
CA GLU A 27 64.11 -15.83 -5.67
C GLU A 27 62.66 -15.80 -5.12
N LEU A 28 62.21 -16.95 -4.60
CA LEU A 28 60.89 -17.06 -3.98
C LEU A 28 61.02 -16.84 -2.46
N GLY A 29 60.18 -15.96 -1.91
CA GLY A 29 60.00 -15.68 -0.49
C GLY A 29 58.61 -16.04 -0.02
N TRP A 30 58.50 -16.86 1.03
CA TRP A 30 57.22 -17.20 1.67
C TRP A 30 57.08 -16.46 3.00
N ALA A 31 56.12 -15.56 3.09
CA ALA A 31 55.74 -14.93 4.34
C ALA A 31 54.81 -15.86 5.14
N VAL A 32 55.29 -16.31 6.31
CA VAL A 32 54.58 -17.36 7.09
C VAL A 32 53.41 -16.81 7.86
N ASP A 33 53.49 -15.54 8.27
CA ASP A 33 52.51 -14.79 9.03
C ASP A 33 51.33 -14.38 8.15
N THR A 34 51.61 -13.84 6.97
CA THR A 34 50.56 -13.38 6.01
C THR A 34 50.17 -14.46 5.00
N ARG A 35 50.90 -15.60 4.94
CA ARG A 35 50.71 -16.68 3.97
C ARG A 35 50.80 -16.23 2.52
N GLN A 36 51.62 -15.24 2.26
CA GLN A 36 51.85 -14.68 0.93
C GLN A 36 53.13 -15.18 0.32
N LEU A 37 53.14 -15.33 -1.01
CA LEU A 37 54.29 -15.75 -1.77
C LEU A 37 54.80 -14.57 -2.59
N TYR A 38 56.10 -14.30 -2.48
CA TYR A 38 56.78 -13.24 -3.23
C TYR A 38 57.83 -13.80 -4.15
N ILE A 39 58.11 -13.08 -5.24
CA ILE A 39 59.23 -13.34 -6.12
C ILE A 39 60.08 -12.07 -6.25
N GLY A 40 61.39 -12.25 -6.20
CA GLY A 40 62.31 -11.14 -6.41
C GLY A 40 62.20 -10.59 -7.83
N PRO A 41 62.16 -9.25 -7.99
CA PRO A 41 62.14 -8.62 -9.30
C PRO A 41 63.48 -8.92 -10.03
N GLY A 42 63.45 -8.93 -11.35
CA GLY A 42 64.66 -8.99 -12.15
C GLY A 42 65.56 -7.77 -11.96
N THR A 43 66.68 -7.75 -12.57
CA THR A 43 67.60 -6.61 -12.62
C THR A 43 67.35 -5.76 -13.86
N LEU A 44 67.74 -4.47 -13.83
CA LEU A 44 67.65 -3.57 -15.00
C LEU A 44 68.47 -4.17 -16.20
N ALA A 45 69.54 -4.90 -15.92
CA ALA A 45 70.29 -5.56 -16.95
C ALA A 45 69.56 -6.71 -17.63
N GLU A 46 68.51 -7.26 -16.96
CA GLU A 46 67.65 -8.30 -17.49
C GLU A 46 66.38 -7.72 -18.10
N GLY A 47 66.22 -6.37 -18.14
CA GLY A 47 65.08 -5.67 -18.72
C GLY A 47 63.93 -5.53 -17.76
N SER A 48 64.11 -5.74 -16.45
CA SER A 48 63.09 -5.47 -15.44
C SER A 48 62.87 -3.97 -15.29
N PRO A 49 61.63 -3.51 -15.04
CA PRO A 49 61.38 -2.12 -14.66
C PRO A 49 62.17 -1.74 -13.40
N ASP A 50 62.45 -0.45 -13.22
CA ASP A 50 63.18 0.11 -12.07
C ASP A 50 62.38 0.10 -10.74
N GLU A 51 61.49 -0.84 -10.59
CA GLU A 51 60.74 -1.06 -9.35
C GLU A 51 61.44 -2.13 -8.51
N ARG A 52 61.88 -1.72 -7.32
CA ARG A 52 62.76 -2.54 -6.47
C ARG A 52 62.03 -3.31 -5.37
N ASN A 53 60.72 -3.44 -5.45
CA ASN A 53 59.95 -4.18 -4.45
C ASN A 53 59.72 -5.62 -4.88
N ASN A 54 59.56 -6.52 -3.92
CA ASN A 54 59.14 -7.88 -4.18
C ASN A 54 57.81 -7.92 -4.91
N ILE A 55 57.69 -8.80 -5.91
CA ILE A 55 56.44 -9.00 -6.64
C ILE A 55 55.64 -10.07 -5.90
N GLU A 56 54.47 -9.75 -5.43
CA GLU A 56 53.58 -10.74 -4.83
C GLU A 56 53.02 -11.68 -5.90
N ILE A 57 53.10 -12.98 -5.65
CA ILE A 57 52.41 -14.01 -6.43
C ILE A 57 51.09 -14.26 -5.71
N LEU A 58 49.99 -13.95 -6.36
CA LEU A 58 48.66 -14.06 -5.77
C LEU A 58 48.37 -15.47 -5.26
N THR A 59 48.04 -15.59 -3.98
CA THR A 59 47.62 -16.81 -3.30
C THR A 59 46.17 -16.66 -2.84
N GLU A 60 45.56 -17.69 -2.27
CA GLU A 60 44.24 -17.61 -1.67
C GLU A 60 44.16 -16.63 -0.46
N TYR A 61 45.35 -16.26 0.09
CA TYR A 61 45.48 -15.32 1.21
C TYR A 61 45.89 -13.91 0.77
N SER A 62 46.14 -13.73 -0.52
CA SER A 62 46.43 -12.38 -1.05
C SER A 62 45.19 -11.55 -1.04
N ASP A 63 45.23 -10.40 -0.41
CA ASP A 63 44.10 -9.45 -0.43
C ASP A 63 44.10 -8.69 -1.76
N ILE A 64 43.49 -9.33 -2.77
CA ILE A 64 43.35 -8.75 -4.12
C ILE A 64 42.54 -7.45 -4.08
N LEU A 65 41.67 -7.32 -3.09
CA LEU A 65 40.83 -6.13 -2.95
C LEU A 65 41.57 -4.97 -2.28
N ALA A 66 42.49 -5.27 -1.35
CA ALA A 66 43.35 -4.28 -0.68
C ALA A 66 44.58 -3.91 -1.52
N THR A 67 45.18 -4.87 -2.25
CA THR A 67 46.30 -4.63 -3.13
C THR A 67 45.86 -4.07 -4.49
N GLN A 68 45.51 -2.78 -4.53
CA GLN A 68 45.73 -1.90 -5.69
C GLN A 68 45.10 -2.26 -7.05
N THR A 69 43.92 -2.78 -7.10
CA THR A 69 43.19 -2.60 -8.35
C THR A 69 42.54 -1.23 -8.35
N ALA A 70 43.27 -0.22 -8.77
CA ALA A 70 42.72 1.09 -9.00
C ALA A 70 41.67 1.01 -10.11
N TYR A 71 40.42 1.12 -9.73
CA TYR A 71 39.32 1.19 -10.68
C TYR A 71 39.17 2.61 -11.20
N THR A 72 39.27 2.76 -12.52
CA THR A 72 38.95 4.02 -13.21
C THR A 72 37.79 3.74 -14.13
N TYR A 73 36.73 4.53 -14.01
CA TYR A 73 35.60 4.41 -14.92
C TYR A 73 35.97 4.87 -16.32
N THR A 74 35.96 3.97 -17.28
CA THR A 74 36.34 4.26 -18.68
C THR A 74 35.14 4.46 -19.59
N GLY A 75 33.93 4.27 -19.10
CA GLY A 75 32.71 4.26 -19.91
C GLY A 75 32.58 3.01 -20.78
N PHE A 76 31.51 2.94 -21.53
CA PHE A 76 31.34 1.89 -22.53
C PHE A 76 32.18 2.30 -23.76
N GLY A 77 33.10 1.47 -24.19
CA GLY A 77 34.05 1.75 -25.26
C GLY A 77 33.45 1.91 -26.66
N ALA A 78 32.47 2.81 -26.81
CA ALA A 78 31.97 3.18 -28.13
C ALA A 78 33.03 3.97 -28.88
N THR A 79 33.29 3.62 -30.12
CA THR A 79 34.27 4.29 -30.97
C THR A 79 33.97 5.80 -31.04
N GLY A 80 34.97 6.62 -30.63
CA GLY A 80 34.83 8.08 -30.61
C GLY A 80 34.24 8.69 -29.35
N TYR A 81 33.92 7.87 -28.32
CA TYR A 81 33.47 8.36 -27.02
C TYR A 81 34.53 8.12 -25.96
N SER A 82 34.96 9.16 -25.27
CA SER A 82 35.82 9.08 -24.09
C SER A 82 35.18 9.79 -22.92
N VAL A 83 35.18 9.18 -21.74
CA VAL A 83 34.66 9.75 -20.51
C VAL A 83 35.81 10.43 -19.76
N GLN A 84 35.71 11.72 -19.54
CA GLN A 84 36.60 12.43 -18.64
C GLN A 84 36.06 12.32 -17.21
N THR A 85 36.74 11.54 -16.36
CA THR A 85 36.32 11.34 -14.97
C THR A 85 37.03 12.25 -13.98
N GLY A 86 38.09 12.90 -14.40
CA GLY A 86 38.86 13.85 -13.58
C GLY A 86 38.83 15.28 -14.13
N PRO A 87 39.51 16.22 -13.46
CA PRO A 87 39.56 17.62 -13.90
C PRO A 87 40.12 17.78 -15.32
N THR A 88 40.96 16.88 -15.76
CA THR A 88 41.47 16.80 -17.12
C THR A 88 41.45 15.35 -17.63
N ALA A 89 41.51 15.16 -18.93
CA ALA A 89 41.58 13.84 -19.53
C ALA A 89 42.84 13.03 -19.10
N GLY A 90 43.92 13.74 -18.76
CA GLY A 90 45.18 13.12 -18.29
C GLY A 90 45.22 12.87 -16.77
N SER A 91 44.18 13.23 -16.04
CA SER A 91 44.11 13.07 -14.58
C SER A 91 42.78 12.40 -14.19
N PRO A 92 42.57 11.14 -14.61
CA PRO A 92 41.33 10.44 -14.29
C PRO A 92 41.22 10.16 -12.78
N VAL A 93 39.98 10.14 -12.26
CA VAL A 93 39.73 9.74 -10.88
C VAL A 93 39.79 8.22 -10.78
N SER A 94 40.64 7.74 -9.88
CA SER A 94 40.76 6.33 -9.52
C SER A 94 40.32 6.10 -8.08
N GLN A 95 39.72 4.97 -7.81
CA GLN A 95 39.32 4.51 -6.47
C GLN A 95 39.72 3.01 -6.33
N SER A 96 39.88 2.53 -5.09
CA SER A 96 40.11 1.12 -4.88
C SER A 96 38.91 0.29 -5.29
N LEU A 97 39.11 -0.98 -5.66
CA LEU A 97 38.04 -1.90 -5.96
C LEU A 97 37.12 -2.08 -4.73
N GLN A 98 37.70 -2.18 -3.53
CA GLN A 98 36.95 -2.22 -2.27
C GLN A 98 36.03 -1.00 -2.12
N SER A 99 36.56 0.22 -2.29
CA SER A 99 35.74 1.44 -2.21
C SER A 99 34.61 1.45 -3.26
N ARG A 100 34.86 0.87 -4.44
CA ARG A 100 33.86 0.74 -5.49
C ARG A 100 32.76 -0.25 -5.12
N LEU A 101 33.13 -1.42 -4.55
CA LEU A 101 32.18 -2.44 -4.08
C LEU A 101 31.38 -1.92 -2.88
N ASP A 102 32.03 -1.27 -1.91
CA ASP A 102 31.36 -0.67 -0.74
C ASP A 102 30.39 0.46 -1.09
N SER A 103 30.39 0.93 -2.33
CA SER A 103 29.37 1.88 -2.79
C SER A 103 28.01 1.22 -3.05
N TYR A 104 27.97 -0.10 -3.16
CA TYR A 104 26.77 -0.92 -3.27
C TYR A 104 26.59 -1.72 -1.99
N CYS A 105 25.38 -1.70 -1.45
CA CYS A 105 25.06 -2.42 -0.24
C CYS A 105 23.91 -3.38 -0.54
N VAL A 106 24.12 -4.64 -0.29
CA VAL A 106 23.17 -5.71 -0.59
C VAL A 106 22.73 -6.36 0.71
N VAL A 107 21.45 -6.72 0.81
CA VAL A 107 20.93 -7.37 2.01
C VAL A 107 21.64 -8.70 2.33
N THR A 108 22.18 -9.37 1.32
CA THR A 108 22.99 -10.59 1.48
C THR A 108 24.33 -10.36 2.19
N ASP A 109 24.89 -9.15 2.14
CA ASP A 109 26.10 -8.78 2.89
C ASP A 109 25.85 -8.84 4.42
N PHE A 110 24.60 -8.78 4.83
CA PHE A 110 24.16 -8.91 6.22
C PHE A 110 23.64 -10.31 6.56
N GLY A 111 23.71 -11.23 5.62
CA GLY A 111 23.37 -12.64 5.81
C GLY A 111 21.92 -13.01 5.47
N ALA A 112 21.19 -12.16 4.75
CA ALA A 112 19.92 -12.56 4.17
C ALA A 112 20.15 -13.49 2.98
N THR A 113 19.29 -14.48 2.80
CA THR A 113 19.43 -15.51 1.76
C THR A 113 18.44 -15.36 0.62
N GLY A 114 17.21 -14.95 0.92
CA GLY A 114 16.13 -14.83 -0.07
C GLY A 114 15.74 -16.15 -0.72
N ASP A 115 15.97 -17.28 -0.04
CA ASP A 115 15.78 -18.65 -0.57
C ASP A 115 14.35 -19.19 -0.42
N GLY A 116 13.44 -18.41 0.16
CA GLY A 116 12.04 -18.78 0.43
C GLY A 116 11.84 -19.72 1.61
N THR A 117 12.91 -20.02 2.37
CA THR A 117 12.85 -20.96 3.51
C THR A 117 13.54 -20.43 4.76
N THR A 118 14.65 -19.72 4.61
CA THR A 118 15.43 -19.15 5.70
C THR A 118 14.77 -17.89 6.23
N ASP A 119 14.68 -17.74 7.55
CA ASP A 119 14.19 -16.51 8.19
C ASP A 119 15.23 -15.38 8.04
N ASP A 120 14.93 -14.43 7.20
CA ASP A 120 15.80 -13.29 6.88
C ASP A 120 15.54 -12.07 7.79
N THR A 121 14.58 -12.14 8.72
CA THR A 121 14.18 -11.02 9.58
C THR A 121 15.35 -10.38 10.30
N ALA A 122 16.21 -11.21 10.92
CA ALA A 122 17.34 -10.70 11.71
C ALA A 122 18.41 -10.06 10.82
N ALA A 123 18.63 -10.61 9.63
CA ALA A 123 19.59 -10.09 8.65
C ALA A 123 19.14 -8.73 8.11
N ILE A 124 17.87 -8.63 7.71
CA ILE A 124 17.27 -7.37 7.22
C ILE A 124 17.31 -6.29 8.30
N ASN A 125 16.85 -6.60 9.52
CA ASN A 125 16.89 -5.64 10.62
C ASN A 125 18.32 -5.22 10.98
N ARG A 126 19.30 -6.12 10.89
CA ARG A 126 20.71 -5.80 11.08
C ARG A 126 21.21 -4.83 10.02
N ALA A 127 20.89 -5.06 8.74
CA ALA A 127 21.26 -4.16 7.65
C ALA A 127 20.68 -2.76 7.89
N LEU A 128 19.38 -2.66 8.16
CA LEU A 128 18.71 -1.39 8.44
C LEU A 128 19.35 -0.66 9.61
N TYR A 129 19.66 -1.41 10.68
CA TYR A 129 20.31 -0.85 11.86
C TYR A 129 21.70 -0.30 11.55
N GLN A 130 22.55 -1.09 10.91
CA GLN A 130 23.95 -0.71 10.63
C GLN A 130 24.03 0.48 9.68
N LEU A 131 23.15 0.54 8.67
CA LEU A 131 23.20 1.59 7.66
C LEU A 131 22.57 2.91 8.13
N TYR A 132 21.55 2.86 8.98
CA TYR A 132 20.75 4.05 9.25
C TYR A 132 20.65 4.46 10.71
N CYS A 133 20.98 3.55 11.66
CA CYS A 133 20.79 3.81 13.09
C CYS A 133 22.09 3.96 13.90
N VAL A 134 23.20 3.37 13.46
CA VAL A 134 24.47 3.37 14.23
C VAL A 134 25.07 4.77 14.33
N GLN A 135 25.01 5.53 13.24
CA GLN A 135 25.57 6.87 13.19
C GLN A 135 24.67 7.83 12.42
N SER A 136 24.66 9.07 12.82
CA SER A 136 23.96 10.15 12.12
C SER A 136 24.70 10.65 10.86
N ASN A 137 25.93 10.17 10.59
CA ASN A 137 26.71 10.60 9.45
C ASN A 137 26.06 10.13 8.13
N PRO A 138 25.61 11.03 7.26
CA PRO A 138 24.99 10.64 6.00
C PRO A 138 25.93 9.89 5.03
N GLN A 139 27.24 9.98 5.21
CA GLN A 139 28.22 9.26 4.38
C GLN A 139 28.16 7.73 4.57
N ILE A 140 27.61 7.25 5.69
CA ILE A 140 27.45 5.82 5.97
C ILE A 140 26.18 5.27 5.34
N ARG A 141 25.17 6.12 5.14
CA ARG A 141 23.89 5.74 4.55
C ARG A 141 24.09 5.31 3.10
N ARG A 142 23.66 4.09 2.79
CA ARG A 142 23.67 3.52 1.44
C ARG A 142 22.28 3.01 1.11
N SER A 143 21.92 2.99 -0.15
CA SER A 143 20.74 2.28 -0.59
C SER A 143 20.93 0.79 -0.37
N LEU A 144 19.98 0.15 0.29
CA LEU A 144 20.01 -1.29 0.55
C LEU A 144 19.28 -2.01 -0.59
N PHE A 145 20.03 -2.81 -1.32
CA PHE A 145 19.49 -3.57 -2.45
C PHE A 145 19.02 -4.95 -2.01
N PHE A 146 17.87 -5.35 -2.52
CA PHE A 146 17.30 -6.69 -2.40
C PHE A 146 17.34 -7.39 -3.75
N PRO A 147 18.30 -8.29 -3.99
CA PRO A 147 18.31 -9.12 -5.20
C PRO A 147 17.01 -9.90 -5.38
N ALA A 148 16.82 -10.47 -6.56
CA ALA A 148 15.72 -11.41 -6.79
C ALA A 148 15.77 -12.54 -5.76
N GLY A 149 14.67 -12.74 -5.06
CA GLY A 149 14.55 -13.72 -3.98
C GLY A 149 13.24 -13.59 -3.23
N ASN A 150 12.92 -14.63 -2.47
CA ASN A 150 11.78 -14.67 -1.57
C ASN A 150 12.31 -14.66 -0.13
N TYR A 151 12.33 -13.48 0.48
CA TYR A 151 12.85 -13.24 1.83
C TYR A 151 11.77 -13.53 2.86
N ILE A 152 11.93 -14.60 3.63
CA ILE A 152 10.96 -14.97 4.67
C ILE A 152 11.15 -14.08 5.88
N ILE A 153 10.05 -13.47 6.33
CA ILE A 153 10.02 -12.57 7.47
C ILE A 153 9.04 -13.13 8.50
N THR A 154 9.54 -13.45 9.69
CA THR A 154 8.76 -14.04 10.78
C THR A 154 8.42 -13.05 11.87
N ASN A 155 8.97 -11.84 11.81
CA ASN A 155 8.71 -10.77 12.75
C ASN A 155 8.76 -9.42 12.03
N THR A 156 8.29 -8.38 12.70
CA THR A 156 8.24 -7.02 12.14
C THR A 156 9.61 -6.51 11.69
N ILE A 157 9.64 -5.93 10.50
CA ILE A 157 10.77 -5.13 10.01
C ILE A 157 10.55 -3.68 10.44
N LEU A 158 11.50 -3.13 11.17
CA LEU A 158 11.49 -1.74 11.64
C LEU A 158 12.27 -0.87 10.66
N VAL A 159 11.57 -0.04 9.89
CA VAL A 159 12.19 0.82 8.89
C VAL A 159 12.59 2.15 9.53
N PRO A 160 13.89 2.46 9.64
CA PRO A 160 14.37 3.69 10.27
C PRO A 160 14.28 4.90 9.33
N PRO A 161 14.42 6.12 9.88
CA PRO A 161 14.51 7.34 9.06
C PRO A 161 15.64 7.25 8.04
N TYR A 162 15.41 7.85 6.87
CA TYR A 162 16.34 7.90 5.73
C TYR A 162 16.66 6.54 5.10
N ALA A 163 15.91 5.50 5.39
CA ALA A 163 16.09 4.21 4.75
C ALA A 163 15.75 4.28 3.26
N MET A 164 16.63 3.73 2.45
CA MET A 164 16.45 3.61 1.00
C MET A 164 16.54 2.14 0.63
N LEU A 165 15.39 1.52 0.37
CA LEU A 165 15.27 0.10 0.04
C LEU A 165 14.84 -0.03 -1.41
N TYR A 166 15.50 -0.89 -2.18
CA TYR A 166 15.09 -1.15 -3.54
C TYR A 166 15.35 -2.59 -3.96
N GLY A 167 14.43 -3.13 -4.73
CA GLY A 167 14.51 -4.47 -5.30
C GLY A 167 14.72 -4.46 -6.81
N GLU A 168 14.77 -5.64 -7.40
CA GLU A 168 14.81 -5.80 -8.86
C GLU A 168 13.43 -5.60 -9.50
N GLY A 169 12.37 -5.84 -8.76
CA GLY A 169 10.99 -5.69 -9.20
C GLY A 169 10.01 -6.38 -8.26
N PRO A 170 8.70 -6.03 -8.31
CA PRO A 170 7.70 -6.65 -7.44
C PRO A 170 7.55 -8.16 -7.64
N GLU A 171 7.80 -8.65 -8.85
CA GLU A 171 7.76 -10.08 -9.15
C GLU A 171 9.05 -10.83 -8.80
N SER A 172 10.11 -10.11 -8.44
CA SER A 172 11.44 -10.67 -8.25
C SER A 172 11.94 -10.55 -6.82
N SER A 173 11.80 -9.39 -6.19
CA SER A 173 12.24 -9.14 -4.81
C SER A 173 11.05 -9.13 -3.88
N ILE A 174 10.77 -10.28 -3.25
CA ILE A 174 9.57 -10.53 -2.47
C ILE A 174 9.93 -10.58 -0.99
N LEU A 175 9.40 -9.67 -0.21
CA LEU A 175 9.43 -9.71 1.24
C LEU A 175 8.16 -10.42 1.72
N ASN A 176 8.30 -11.66 2.18
CA ASN A 176 7.20 -12.54 2.50
C ASN A 176 7.06 -12.71 4.00
N PHE A 177 6.07 -12.05 4.58
CA PHE A 177 5.75 -12.23 5.98
C PHE A 177 4.99 -13.55 6.16
N PHE A 178 5.72 -14.55 6.61
CA PHE A 178 5.24 -15.91 6.76
C PHE A 178 5.23 -16.34 8.23
N VAL A 179 4.08 -16.73 8.73
CA VAL A 179 3.96 -17.36 10.03
C VAL A 179 3.93 -18.89 9.85
N ALA A 180 4.99 -19.54 10.32
CA ALA A 180 5.11 -20.97 10.24
C ALA A 180 4.05 -21.71 11.10
N GLU A 181 3.63 -22.87 10.68
CA GLU A 181 2.83 -23.74 11.54
C GLU A 181 3.71 -24.30 12.67
N TRP A 182 3.17 -24.28 13.88
CA TRP A 182 3.87 -24.84 15.03
C TRP A 182 4.03 -26.36 14.88
N THR A 183 5.22 -26.84 15.12
CA THR A 183 5.50 -28.29 15.20
C THR A 183 6.24 -28.58 16.50
N SER A 184 5.92 -29.70 17.16
CA SER A 184 6.57 -30.10 18.41
C SER A 184 8.05 -30.46 18.24
N THR A 185 8.52 -30.68 17.02
CA THR A 185 9.91 -31.07 16.73
C THR A 185 10.84 -29.87 16.54
N VAL A 186 10.29 -28.65 16.46
CA VAL A 186 11.04 -27.42 16.22
C VAL A 186 11.18 -26.62 17.51
N ALA A 187 12.36 -26.09 17.77
CA ALA A 187 12.59 -25.11 18.82
C ALA A 187 12.22 -23.72 18.33
N TYR A 188 11.50 -22.95 19.15
CA TYR A 188 11.10 -21.58 18.83
C TYR A 188 11.77 -20.60 19.80
N ALA A 189 12.36 -19.53 19.26
CA ALA A 189 12.91 -18.46 20.07
C ALA A 189 11.80 -17.62 20.74
N ALA A 190 12.14 -16.88 21.78
CA ALA A 190 11.22 -15.94 22.38
C ALA A 190 10.81 -14.86 21.37
N GLY A 191 9.54 -14.53 21.33
CA GLY A 191 8.97 -13.54 20.42
C GLY A 191 8.58 -14.08 19.03
N VAL A 192 8.94 -15.30 18.68
CA VAL A 192 8.53 -15.90 17.40
C VAL A 192 7.02 -16.14 17.40
N LEU A 193 6.36 -15.66 16.36
CA LEU A 193 4.94 -15.92 16.12
C LEU A 193 4.81 -17.26 15.40
N VAL A 194 3.94 -18.12 15.89
CA VAL A 194 3.62 -19.40 15.26
C VAL A 194 2.13 -19.57 15.13
N LYS A 195 1.71 -20.14 14.02
CA LYS A 195 0.35 -20.56 13.74
C LYS A 195 0.17 -21.99 14.24
N TYR A 196 -0.77 -22.20 15.12
CA TYR A 196 -1.07 -23.54 15.61
C TYR A 196 -2.28 -24.12 14.90
N GLY A 197 -2.02 -24.94 13.90
CA GLY A 197 -2.97 -25.82 13.24
C GLY A 197 -4.23 -25.17 12.66
N LEU A 198 -4.77 -25.80 11.66
CA LEU A 198 -6.14 -25.60 11.21
C LEU A 198 -7.03 -26.62 11.92
N TYR A 199 -7.96 -26.14 12.74
CA TYR A 199 -8.90 -26.96 13.47
C TYR A 199 -10.24 -26.99 12.72
N THR A 200 -10.81 -28.19 12.60
CA THR A 200 -12.17 -28.32 12.09
C THR A 200 -13.14 -28.44 13.28
N ALA A 201 -14.36 -27.95 13.10
CA ALA A 201 -15.41 -28.10 14.10
C ALA A 201 -15.55 -29.59 14.54
N GLY A 202 -15.68 -29.79 15.84
CA GLY A 202 -15.55 -31.09 16.51
C GLY A 202 -14.21 -31.24 17.24
N SER A 203 -13.18 -30.47 16.89
CA SER A 203 -11.85 -30.51 17.50
C SER A 203 -11.46 -29.26 18.30
N PHE A 204 -12.36 -28.30 18.45
CA PHE A 204 -12.06 -27.11 19.25
C PHE A 204 -11.97 -27.45 20.73
N VAL A 205 -10.98 -26.90 21.39
CA VAL A 205 -10.73 -27.10 22.82
C VAL A 205 -11.34 -25.96 23.62
N VAL A 206 -12.19 -26.25 24.56
CA VAL A 206 -12.87 -25.28 25.42
C VAL A 206 -11.83 -24.40 26.14
N GLY A 207 -12.08 -23.09 26.17
CA GLY A 207 -11.20 -22.08 26.78
C GLY A 207 -10.03 -21.64 25.91
N LYS A 208 -9.89 -22.15 24.67
CA LYS A 208 -8.88 -21.68 23.71
C LYS A 208 -9.47 -20.67 22.76
N ASN A 209 -8.61 -19.74 22.33
CA ASN A 209 -8.97 -18.72 21.35
C ASN A 209 -8.71 -19.23 19.94
N TYR A 210 -9.66 -18.99 19.06
CA TYR A 210 -9.62 -19.37 17.66
C TYR A 210 -10.06 -18.20 16.79
N THR A 211 -9.49 -18.12 15.60
CA THR A 211 -9.96 -17.21 14.54
C THR A 211 -10.62 -18.04 13.45
N ILE A 212 -11.85 -17.73 13.10
CA ILE A 212 -12.63 -18.44 12.10
C ILE A 212 -12.00 -18.26 10.72
N ILE A 213 -11.68 -19.36 10.04
CA ILE A 213 -11.12 -19.36 8.67
C ILE A 213 -12.21 -19.69 7.63
N SER A 214 -13.11 -20.60 7.96
CA SER A 214 -14.27 -20.87 7.11
C SER A 214 -15.47 -21.27 7.95
N LEU A 215 -16.65 -20.85 7.55
CA LEU A 215 -17.87 -21.19 8.27
C LEU A 215 -18.30 -22.65 8.03
N GLY A 216 -18.14 -23.13 6.80
CA GLY A 216 -18.67 -24.42 6.42
C GLY A 216 -20.14 -24.56 6.81
N THR A 217 -20.49 -25.65 7.51
CA THR A 217 -21.82 -25.88 8.10
C THR A 217 -21.84 -25.63 9.61
N THR A 218 -20.79 -25.02 10.18
CA THR A 218 -20.64 -24.79 11.62
C THR A 218 -21.31 -23.50 12.04
N ASP A 219 -22.12 -23.56 13.10
CA ASP A 219 -22.59 -22.37 13.81
C ASP A 219 -21.65 -22.07 14.98
N PHE A 220 -20.74 -21.14 14.76
CA PHE A 220 -19.75 -20.74 15.76
C PHE A 220 -20.36 -19.97 16.93
N THR A 221 -21.57 -19.44 16.78
CA THR A 221 -22.26 -18.73 17.89
C THR A 221 -22.63 -19.67 19.02
N LEU A 222 -22.81 -20.96 18.72
CA LEU A 222 -23.09 -21.98 19.70
C LEU A 222 -21.85 -22.39 20.53
N ILE A 223 -20.67 -21.94 20.10
CA ILE A 223 -19.40 -22.32 20.71
C ILE A 223 -18.55 -21.10 21.12
N GLY A 224 -19.19 -19.95 21.31
CA GLY A 224 -18.57 -18.80 21.93
C GLY A 224 -18.24 -17.62 21.01
N ALA A 225 -18.48 -17.74 19.71
CA ALA A 225 -18.36 -16.59 18.80
C ALA A 225 -19.55 -15.65 18.95
N THR A 226 -19.34 -14.36 18.76
CA THR A 226 -20.42 -13.35 18.79
C THR A 226 -21.24 -13.33 17.51
N SER A 227 -20.68 -13.85 16.42
CA SER A 227 -21.34 -14.03 15.12
C SER A 227 -20.67 -15.12 14.29
N ASN A 228 -21.37 -15.63 13.27
CA ASN A 228 -20.81 -16.52 12.27
C ASN A 228 -20.09 -15.71 11.19
N THR A 229 -18.86 -15.32 11.46
CA THR A 229 -18.12 -14.39 10.62
C THR A 229 -16.68 -14.87 10.47
N VAL A 230 -16.22 -15.06 9.23
CA VAL A 230 -14.82 -15.42 8.94
C VAL A 230 -13.91 -14.29 9.46
N GLY A 231 -12.80 -14.65 10.10
CA GLY A 231 -11.87 -13.71 10.73
C GLY A 231 -12.22 -13.36 12.17
N LEU A 232 -13.46 -13.61 12.62
CA LEU A 232 -13.82 -13.35 14.01
C LEU A 232 -13.04 -14.27 14.95
N THR A 233 -12.44 -13.65 15.96
CA THR A 233 -11.77 -14.35 17.05
C THR A 233 -12.77 -14.63 18.18
N PHE A 234 -12.77 -15.87 18.68
CA PHE A 234 -13.64 -16.28 19.77
C PHE A 234 -12.91 -17.20 20.74
N THR A 235 -13.39 -17.24 21.97
CA THR A 235 -12.97 -18.26 22.96
C THR A 235 -13.95 -19.42 22.88
N ALA A 236 -13.45 -20.61 22.54
CA ALA A 236 -14.31 -21.77 22.39
C ALA A 236 -14.96 -22.16 23.72
N THR A 237 -16.29 -22.28 23.74
CA THR A 237 -17.10 -22.81 24.85
C THR A 237 -17.53 -24.27 24.61
N GLY A 238 -17.23 -24.83 23.44
CA GLY A 238 -17.53 -26.18 23.02
C GLY A 238 -16.65 -26.60 21.84
N SER A 239 -16.65 -27.91 21.53
CA SER A 239 -15.86 -28.46 20.41
C SER A 239 -16.41 -28.14 19.03
N GLY A 240 -17.65 -27.67 18.95
CA GLY A 240 -18.34 -27.41 17.70
C GLY A 240 -18.81 -28.65 16.95
N SER A 241 -19.57 -28.42 15.90
CA SER A 241 -20.00 -29.46 14.95
C SER A 241 -20.12 -28.85 13.56
N GLY A 242 -19.93 -29.65 12.51
CA GLY A 242 -19.96 -29.17 11.12
C GLY A 242 -18.59 -29.22 10.45
N THR A 243 -18.45 -28.46 9.35
CA THR A 243 -17.24 -28.44 8.51
C THR A 243 -16.47 -27.12 8.58
N GLY A 244 -16.88 -26.21 9.45
CA GLY A 244 -16.19 -24.95 9.67
C GLY A 244 -14.77 -25.14 10.22
N THR A 245 -13.86 -24.25 9.87
CA THR A 245 -12.47 -24.33 10.29
C THR A 245 -12.03 -23.03 10.98
N ALA A 246 -11.12 -23.16 11.92
CA ALA A 246 -10.50 -22.05 12.62
C ALA A 246 -9.04 -22.35 12.96
N THR A 247 -8.24 -21.31 13.18
CA THR A 247 -6.82 -21.44 13.50
C THR A 247 -6.48 -20.73 14.80
N GLN A 248 -5.35 -21.06 15.38
CA GLN A 248 -4.77 -20.38 16.53
C GLN A 248 -3.42 -19.77 16.16
N TYR A 249 -3.14 -18.56 16.69
CA TYR A 249 -1.86 -17.90 16.59
C TYR A 249 -1.31 -17.66 17.98
N TYR A 250 -0.05 -17.99 18.18
CA TYR A 250 0.63 -17.82 19.43
C TYR A 250 1.98 -17.14 19.26
N ARG A 251 2.32 -16.30 20.22
CA ARG A 251 3.67 -15.75 20.34
C ARG A 251 4.28 -16.26 21.62
N SER A 252 5.46 -16.85 21.52
CA SER A 252 6.21 -17.27 22.68
C SER A 252 6.81 -16.05 23.40
N ASN A 253 6.61 -15.93 24.69
CA ASN A 253 7.26 -14.92 25.54
C ASN A 253 8.63 -15.39 26.06
N PHE A 254 9.02 -16.61 25.78
CA PHE A 254 10.35 -17.19 26.03
C PHE A 254 10.67 -18.30 25.01
N ALA A 255 11.92 -18.75 24.99
CA ALA A 255 12.34 -19.81 24.08
C ALA A 255 11.65 -21.16 24.41
N VAL A 256 11.15 -21.85 23.39
CA VAL A 256 10.50 -23.15 23.52
C VAL A 256 11.38 -24.21 22.88
N PRO A 257 11.93 -25.17 23.64
CA PRO A 257 12.75 -26.26 23.08
C PRO A 257 11.97 -27.17 22.15
N ALA A 258 12.66 -27.82 21.23
CA ALA A 258 12.08 -28.87 20.42
C ALA A 258 11.55 -30.02 21.30
N GLY A 259 10.48 -30.67 20.86
CA GLY A 259 9.82 -31.72 21.63
C GLY A 259 8.84 -31.24 22.70
N THR A 260 8.74 -29.93 22.92
CA THR A 260 7.76 -29.37 23.85
C THR A 260 6.36 -29.43 23.24
N GLY A 261 5.43 -30.02 23.94
CA GLY A 261 4.03 -30.06 23.51
C GLY A 261 3.36 -28.69 23.61
N ILE A 262 2.41 -28.41 22.72
CA ILE A 262 1.65 -27.15 22.72
C ILE A 262 0.93 -26.93 24.06
N GLY A 263 0.50 -28.00 24.72
CA GLY A 263 -0.13 -27.92 26.04
C GLY A 263 0.76 -27.32 27.12
N ALA A 264 2.06 -27.63 27.12
CA ALA A 264 3.02 -27.03 28.03
C ALA A 264 3.26 -25.55 27.69
N ALA A 265 3.25 -25.21 26.41
CA ALA A 265 3.37 -23.84 25.94
C ALA A 265 2.13 -22.99 26.28
N ILE A 266 0.95 -23.58 26.31
CA ILE A 266 -0.31 -22.89 26.62
C ILE A 266 -0.42 -22.52 28.11
N ASN A 267 0.24 -23.21 29.02
CA ASN A 267 0.22 -22.93 30.46
C ASN A 267 0.93 -21.60 30.83
N GLY A 268 0.68 -20.56 30.07
CA GLY A 268 1.24 -19.21 30.26
C GLY A 268 2.55 -18.95 29.54
N GLN A 269 3.05 -19.92 28.79
CA GLN A 269 4.32 -19.82 28.06
C GLN A 269 4.16 -19.19 26.67
N PHE A 270 3.04 -19.44 26.02
CA PHE A 270 2.63 -18.71 24.83
C PHE A 270 1.49 -17.76 25.16
N TYR A 271 1.45 -16.65 24.52
CA TYR A 271 0.27 -15.79 24.57
C TYR A 271 -0.31 -15.65 23.16
N TRP A 272 -1.59 -15.39 23.13
CA TRP A 272 -2.31 -15.11 21.89
C TRP A 272 -1.79 -13.82 21.26
N GLY A 273 -1.31 -13.88 20.02
CA GLY A 273 -0.66 -12.74 19.36
C GLY A 273 -1.52 -11.48 19.20
N ASN A 274 -2.82 -11.60 19.37
CA ASN A 274 -3.80 -10.50 19.23
C ASN A 274 -4.39 -10.05 20.56
N GLN A 275 -3.95 -10.56 21.68
CA GLN A 275 -4.68 -10.37 22.93
C GLN A 275 -4.78 -8.93 23.41
N THR A 276 -3.86 -8.09 23.05
CA THR A 276 -3.82 -6.73 23.59
C THR A 276 -4.72 -5.76 22.84
N ASN A 277 -5.10 -6.04 21.60
CA ASN A 277 -5.73 -5.04 20.75
C ASN A 277 -6.97 -5.49 20.00
N ASN A 278 -7.50 -6.66 20.26
CA ASN A 278 -8.68 -7.21 19.57
C ASN A 278 -8.57 -7.35 18.05
N ALA A 279 -7.43 -7.17 17.47
CA ALA A 279 -7.31 -7.22 16.05
C ALA A 279 -6.37 -8.34 15.68
N ALA A 280 -6.88 -9.38 15.05
CA ALA A 280 -6.09 -10.29 14.25
C ALA A 280 -5.21 -9.50 13.27
N SER A 281 -5.71 -8.36 12.90
CA SER A 281 -5.15 -7.32 12.08
C SER A 281 -4.00 -6.53 12.70
N SER A 282 -3.70 -6.66 13.97
CA SER A 282 -2.80 -5.74 14.66
C SER A 282 -1.31 -6.11 14.59
N LEU A 283 -0.94 -7.13 13.82
CA LEU A 283 0.47 -7.47 13.59
C LEU A 283 0.86 -7.06 12.17
N PRO A 284 1.37 -5.84 11.97
CA PRO A 284 1.80 -5.39 10.67
C PRO A 284 3.02 -6.18 10.19
N SER A 285 3.11 -6.42 8.90
CA SER A 285 4.31 -6.97 8.28
C SER A 285 5.48 -6.00 8.40
N TYR A 286 5.17 -4.70 8.32
CA TYR A 286 6.14 -3.61 8.37
C TYR A 286 5.64 -2.50 9.26
N ILE A 287 6.56 -1.88 9.98
CA ILE A 287 6.30 -0.70 10.80
C ILE A 287 7.27 0.40 10.38
N MET A 288 6.73 1.52 9.98
CA MET A 288 7.45 2.77 9.86
C MET A 288 7.26 3.55 11.16
N GLN A 289 8.26 3.51 12.02
CA GLN A 289 8.19 4.11 13.35
C GLN A 289 9.36 5.04 13.60
N THR A 290 9.20 5.89 14.61
CA THR A 290 10.35 6.50 15.27
C THR A 290 11.24 5.38 15.77
N ALA A 291 12.51 5.43 15.44
CA ALA A 291 13.50 4.55 16.01
C ALA A 291 13.55 4.79 17.54
N SER A 292 12.87 3.94 18.29
CA SER A 292 12.82 4.05 19.76
C SER A 292 13.90 3.18 20.38
N SER A 293 14.61 3.71 21.37
CA SER A 293 15.65 2.99 22.12
C SER A 293 15.13 1.74 22.83
N THR A 294 13.81 1.64 23.04
CA THR A 294 13.19 0.50 23.73
C THR A 294 12.97 -0.72 22.83
N GLN A 295 13.00 -0.54 21.51
CA GLN A 295 12.78 -1.65 20.57
C GLN A 295 14.06 -2.35 20.15
N GLN A 296 15.20 -1.76 20.43
CA GLN A 296 16.50 -2.28 20.07
C GLN A 296 17.42 -2.26 21.29
N THR A 297 17.25 -3.24 22.17
CA THR A 297 18.10 -3.41 23.35
C THR A 297 19.57 -3.53 22.95
N GLY A 298 20.38 -2.62 23.44
CA GLY A 298 21.83 -2.60 23.20
C GLY A 298 22.29 -1.65 22.09
N VAL A 299 21.38 -0.87 21.54
CA VAL A 299 21.68 0.04 20.44
C VAL A 299 21.50 1.49 20.87
N ASN A 300 22.56 2.27 20.83
CA ASN A 300 22.49 3.71 20.97
C ASN A 300 21.89 4.32 19.69
N ILE A 301 20.57 4.49 19.69
CA ILE A 301 19.92 5.33 18.69
C ILE A 301 20.16 6.77 19.10
N VAL A 302 20.82 7.50 18.25
CA VAL A 302 21.32 8.85 18.52
C VAL A 302 20.19 9.89 18.69
N SER A 303 18.97 9.56 18.29
CA SER A 303 17.78 10.37 18.53
C SER A 303 16.51 9.58 18.21
N PRO A 304 15.40 9.76 18.95
CA PRO A 304 14.09 9.33 18.49
C PRO A 304 13.66 10.25 17.33
N LEU A 305 14.20 10.01 16.15
CA LEU A 305 13.79 10.72 14.93
C LEU A 305 12.52 10.08 14.42
N GLU A 306 11.57 10.92 14.04
CA GLU A 306 10.40 10.46 13.31
C GLU A 306 10.82 9.82 11.99
N PRO A 307 10.15 8.77 11.53
CA PRO A 307 10.37 8.20 10.21
C PRO A 307 10.24 9.29 9.14
N GLN A 308 11.31 9.59 8.44
CA GLN A 308 11.32 10.63 7.42
C GLN A 308 12.27 10.28 6.27
N ASN A 309 11.95 10.81 5.10
CA ASN A 309 12.79 10.63 3.91
C ASN A 309 13.08 9.16 3.61
N ILE A 310 12.07 8.30 3.79
CA ILE A 310 12.15 6.89 3.47
C ILE A 310 11.75 6.69 2.01
N LEU A 311 12.54 5.92 1.28
CA LEU A 311 12.25 5.51 -0.09
C LEU A 311 12.25 4.00 -0.17
N ILE A 312 11.14 3.43 -0.64
CA ILE A 312 11.03 2.00 -0.93
C ILE A 312 10.57 1.82 -2.37
N SER A 313 11.27 0.98 -3.13
CA SER A 313 10.94 0.80 -4.53
C SER A 313 11.20 -0.60 -5.07
N ASN A 314 10.46 -0.97 -6.11
CA ASN A 314 10.64 -2.17 -6.92
C ASN A 314 10.66 -3.47 -6.10
N MET A 315 9.71 -3.66 -5.20
CA MET A 315 9.59 -4.89 -4.41
C MET A 315 8.15 -5.21 -4.06
N ASN A 316 7.90 -6.43 -3.64
CA ASN A 316 6.59 -6.87 -3.17
C ASN A 316 6.65 -7.22 -1.68
N MET A 317 5.65 -6.81 -0.94
CA MET A 317 5.41 -7.12 0.47
C MET A 317 4.21 -8.02 0.56
N VAL A 318 4.43 -9.29 0.88
CA VAL A 318 3.37 -10.31 0.92
C VAL A 318 3.15 -10.75 2.35
N THR A 319 1.89 -10.84 2.77
CA THR A 319 1.54 -11.50 4.03
C THR A 319 0.55 -12.62 3.77
N ASN A 320 0.83 -13.77 4.35
CA ASN A 320 -0.07 -14.92 4.31
C ASN A 320 -1.01 -15.01 5.53
N GLN A 321 -1.03 -13.97 6.36
CA GLN A 321 -1.79 -13.91 7.60
C GLN A 321 -2.77 -12.76 7.62
N LEU A 322 -3.80 -12.86 8.47
CA LEU A 322 -4.77 -11.80 8.72
C LEU A 322 -4.10 -10.68 9.55
N MET A 323 -3.32 -9.84 8.89
CA MET A 323 -2.62 -8.71 9.47
C MET A 323 -2.48 -7.59 8.46
N ASP A 324 -2.19 -6.38 8.93
CA ASP A 324 -1.91 -5.26 8.06
C ASP A 324 -0.65 -5.51 7.23
N GLY A 325 -0.64 -5.05 6.00
CA GLY A 325 0.54 -5.11 5.13
C GLY A 325 1.65 -4.19 5.62
N MET A 326 1.30 -2.94 5.89
CA MET A 326 2.21 -1.91 6.37
C MET A 326 1.52 -1.08 7.45
N LEU A 327 2.23 -0.79 8.54
CA LEU A 327 1.83 0.22 9.51
C LEU A 327 2.71 1.46 9.36
N VAL A 328 2.09 2.60 9.11
CA VAL A 328 2.74 3.91 9.06
C VAL A 328 2.43 4.65 10.35
N GLU A 329 3.46 5.10 11.06
CA GLU A 329 3.31 5.80 12.32
C GLU A 329 4.25 7.00 12.38
N ARG A 330 3.70 8.20 12.43
CA ARG A 330 4.41 9.48 12.55
C ARG A 330 5.46 9.71 11.45
N ALA A 331 5.17 9.25 10.24
CA ALA A 331 6.08 9.33 9.11
C ALA A 331 5.82 10.59 8.26
N HIS A 332 6.87 11.15 7.70
CA HIS A 332 6.74 12.26 6.76
C HIS A 332 7.79 12.22 5.65
N ASP A 333 7.47 12.85 4.52
CA ASP A 333 8.35 12.94 3.35
C ASP A 333 8.83 11.57 2.86
N CYS A 334 7.94 10.59 2.81
CA CYS A 334 8.25 9.22 2.38
C CYS A 334 7.69 8.92 1.00
N ALA A 335 8.35 8.04 0.26
CA ALA A 335 7.91 7.63 -1.07
C ALA A 335 8.01 6.11 -1.26
N PHE A 336 6.97 5.57 -1.88
CA PHE A 336 6.84 4.18 -2.30
C PHE A 336 6.59 4.16 -3.80
N THR A 337 7.46 3.51 -4.56
CA THR A 337 7.36 3.49 -6.02
C THR A 337 7.46 2.07 -6.55
N ASN A 338 6.47 1.65 -7.33
CA ASN A 338 6.42 0.30 -7.88
C ASN A 338 6.55 -0.78 -6.78
N VAL A 339 5.72 -0.65 -5.74
CA VAL A 339 5.67 -1.55 -4.59
C VAL A 339 4.33 -2.28 -4.59
N GLY A 340 4.38 -3.61 -4.55
CA GLY A 340 3.21 -4.43 -4.27
C GLY A 340 3.01 -4.62 -2.77
N ILE A 341 1.77 -4.62 -2.30
CA ILE A 341 1.39 -5.00 -0.95
C ILE A 341 0.22 -5.98 -1.07
N GLU A 342 0.49 -7.26 -0.78
CA GLU A 342 -0.45 -8.35 -0.98
C GLU A 342 -0.80 -9.04 0.33
N GLY A 343 -2.09 -9.12 0.60
CA GLY A 343 -2.66 -9.79 1.77
C GLY A 343 -3.21 -11.19 1.46
N PRO A 344 -3.71 -11.88 2.49
CA PRO A 344 -4.17 -13.27 2.38
C PRO A 344 -5.58 -13.43 1.83
N LEU A 345 -6.36 -12.35 1.72
CA LEU A 345 -7.76 -12.44 1.33
C LEU A 345 -7.90 -12.64 -0.19
N THR A 346 -8.86 -13.47 -0.54
CA THR A 346 -9.20 -13.78 -1.94
C THR A 346 -10.65 -13.40 -2.20
N THR A 347 -11.06 -13.38 -3.46
CA THR A 347 -12.45 -13.13 -3.86
C THR A 347 -13.45 -14.04 -3.13
N ALA A 348 -13.05 -15.24 -2.74
CA ALA A 348 -13.91 -16.18 -2.00
C ALA A 348 -14.03 -15.85 -0.51
N THR A 349 -13.06 -15.12 0.06
CA THR A 349 -13.00 -14.80 1.50
C THR A 349 -13.41 -13.37 1.82
N LEU A 350 -13.43 -12.47 0.84
CA LEU A 350 -13.82 -11.06 0.98
C LEU A 350 -15.33 -10.81 1.17
N THR A 351 -16.11 -11.81 1.53
CA THR A 351 -17.57 -11.71 1.52
C THR A 351 -18.17 -10.89 2.67
N VAL A 352 -17.40 -10.55 3.68
CA VAL A 352 -17.83 -9.73 4.83
C VAL A 352 -16.63 -8.97 5.37
N ALA A 353 -16.81 -7.73 5.84
CA ALA A 353 -15.78 -6.95 6.55
C ALA A 353 -15.52 -7.53 7.96
N THR A 354 -15.00 -8.76 8.02
CA THR A 354 -14.80 -9.47 9.27
C THR A 354 -13.43 -9.23 9.87
N ASP A 355 -12.47 -8.95 9.00
CA ASP A 355 -11.10 -8.72 9.38
C ASP A 355 -10.77 -7.26 9.12
N ASP A 356 -10.47 -6.51 10.15
CA ASP A 356 -10.05 -5.11 10.03
C ASP A 356 -8.57 -5.06 9.65
N ILE A 357 -8.22 -5.58 8.46
CA ILE A 357 -6.86 -5.55 7.91
C ILE A 357 -6.76 -4.59 6.72
N ALA A 358 -5.69 -3.82 6.66
CA ALA A 358 -5.43 -2.86 5.60
C ALA A 358 -4.07 -3.12 4.93
N ALA A 359 -3.97 -2.85 3.64
CA ALA A 359 -2.66 -2.86 2.99
C ALA A 359 -1.76 -1.77 3.58
N VAL A 360 -2.33 -0.58 3.82
CA VAL A 360 -1.64 0.51 4.54
C VAL A 360 -2.51 0.94 5.72
N ARG A 361 -1.99 0.76 6.92
CA ARG A 361 -2.58 1.22 8.18
C ARG A 361 -1.85 2.45 8.69
N TRP A 362 -2.59 3.40 9.24
CA TRP A 362 -2.05 4.63 9.81
C TRP A 362 -2.24 4.64 11.34
N ALA A 363 -1.21 5.06 12.04
CA ALA A 363 -1.21 5.12 13.51
C ALA A 363 -0.66 6.46 14.00
N SER A 364 -1.17 7.56 13.47
CA SER A 364 -0.79 8.89 13.93
C SER A 364 -1.20 9.10 15.40
N THR A 365 -0.44 9.91 16.10
CA THR A 365 -0.77 10.34 17.46
C THR A 365 -1.34 11.75 17.44
N THR A 366 -1.93 12.19 18.57
CA THR A 366 -2.56 13.51 18.69
C THR A 366 -1.63 14.69 18.47
N THR A 367 -0.32 14.48 18.43
CA THR A 367 0.68 15.55 18.34
C THR A 367 1.58 15.44 17.11
N LEU A 368 1.58 14.31 16.41
CA LEU A 368 2.47 14.04 15.30
C LEU A 368 1.66 13.40 14.17
N VAL A 369 1.68 14.03 13.03
CA VAL A 369 0.86 13.73 11.85
C VAL A 369 1.70 13.03 10.80
N ASP A 370 1.17 11.95 10.23
CA ASP A 370 1.73 11.38 9.01
C ASP A 370 1.51 12.34 7.85
N SER A 371 2.57 12.75 7.16
CA SER A 371 2.44 13.79 6.13
C SER A 371 3.36 13.62 4.93
N HIS A 372 2.92 14.15 3.78
CA HIS A 372 3.70 14.19 2.54
C HIS A 372 4.23 12.80 2.12
N ILE A 373 3.36 11.79 2.16
CA ILE A 373 3.70 10.42 1.79
C ILE A 373 3.12 10.11 0.42
N ASN A 374 3.95 9.59 -0.48
CA ASN A 374 3.56 9.31 -1.85
C ASN A 374 3.67 7.80 -2.14
N PHE A 375 2.59 7.25 -2.68
CA PHE A 375 2.55 5.94 -3.31
C PHE A 375 2.36 6.15 -4.81
N ASP A 376 3.33 5.73 -5.61
CA ASP A 376 3.27 5.86 -7.06
C ASP A 376 3.50 4.52 -7.74
N ASN A 377 2.61 4.17 -8.67
CA ASN A 377 2.64 2.87 -9.37
C ASN A 377 2.67 1.66 -8.42
N CYS A 378 1.93 1.74 -7.30
CA CYS A 378 1.86 0.69 -6.31
C CYS A 378 0.62 -0.19 -6.52
N SER A 379 0.64 -1.41 -5.97
CA SER A 379 -0.48 -2.35 -6.01
C SER A 379 -0.89 -2.77 -4.61
N PHE A 380 -2.19 -2.72 -4.32
CA PHE A 380 -2.78 -3.10 -3.03
C PHE A 380 -3.84 -4.18 -3.28
N LYS A 381 -3.65 -5.37 -2.70
CA LYS A 381 -4.47 -6.52 -3.01
C LYS A 381 -4.67 -7.45 -1.82
N GLY A 382 -5.85 -8.06 -1.70
CA GLY A 382 -6.09 -9.13 -0.74
C GLY A 382 -6.27 -8.68 0.71
N PHE A 383 -6.81 -7.49 0.94
CA PHE A 383 -7.12 -6.92 2.26
C PHE A 383 -8.58 -6.52 2.38
N THR A 384 -9.03 -6.26 3.61
CA THR A 384 -10.32 -5.62 3.83
C THR A 384 -10.29 -4.19 3.27
N TYR A 385 -9.21 -3.47 3.51
CA TYR A 385 -9.02 -2.10 3.01
C TYR A 385 -7.70 -1.99 2.24
N GLY A 386 -7.71 -1.26 1.14
CA GLY A 386 -6.47 -0.79 0.52
C GLY A 386 -5.75 0.18 1.46
N THR A 387 -6.51 1.15 1.99
CA THR A 387 -6.09 1.95 3.14
C THR A 387 -7.31 2.36 3.95
N ASN A 388 -7.14 2.45 5.26
CA ASN A 388 -8.19 2.86 6.18
C ASN A 388 -7.59 3.70 7.30
N THR A 389 -8.20 4.88 7.54
CA THR A 389 -7.78 5.74 8.65
C THR A 389 -8.86 6.75 9.06
N ASP A 390 -9.05 6.90 10.35
CA ASP A 390 -9.73 8.01 11.00
C ASP A 390 -8.74 8.99 11.66
N GLN A 391 -7.44 8.68 11.58
CA GLN A 391 -6.36 9.47 12.15
C GLN A 391 -6.04 10.68 11.27
N GLN A 392 -5.43 11.68 11.87
CA GLN A 392 -4.95 12.84 11.13
C GLN A 392 -3.75 12.45 10.26
N ILE A 393 -3.93 12.52 8.95
CA ILE A 393 -2.87 12.43 7.95
C ILE A 393 -2.97 13.62 6.99
N GLU A 394 -1.86 14.12 6.46
CA GLU A 394 -1.83 15.30 5.62
C GLU A 394 -1.05 15.10 4.33
N GLY A 395 -1.62 15.51 3.19
CA GLY A 395 -0.89 15.56 1.91
C GLY A 395 -0.42 14.21 1.40
N VAL A 396 -1.11 13.13 1.74
CA VAL A 396 -0.82 11.77 1.24
C VAL A 396 -1.33 11.64 -0.19
N THR A 397 -0.52 11.07 -1.06
CA THR A 397 -0.90 10.88 -2.47
C THR A 397 -0.78 9.40 -2.87
N PHE A 398 -1.81 8.90 -3.51
CA PHE A 398 -1.79 7.65 -4.25
C PHE A 398 -1.94 7.99 -5.72
N SER A 399 -0.91 7.72 -6.53
CA SER A 399 -0.91 8.00 -7.96
C SER A 399 -0.58 6.76 -8.78
N ASN A 400 -1.31 6.55 -9.87
CA ASN A 400 -1.11 5.43 -10.78
C ASN A 400 -1.15 4.06 -10.10
N CYS A 401 -1.82 3.96 -8.96
CA CYS A 401 -1.88 2.74 -8.16
C CYS A 401 -3.02 1.83 -8.60
N ASN A 402 -2.88 0.54 -8.31
CA ASN A 402 -3.92 -0.45 -8.49
C ASN A 402 -4.45 -0.95 -7.14
N PHE A 403 -5.75 -0.76 -6.92
CA PHE A 403 -6.50 -1.30 -5.80
C PHE A 403 -7.35 -2.46 -6.31
N ASP A 404 -6.96 -3.70 -6.03
CA ASP A 404 -7.56 -4.91 -6.59
C ASP A 404 -7.92 -5.92 -5.51
N THR A 405 -9.02 -6.60 -5.67
CA THR A 405 -9.45 -7.68 -4.78
C THR A 405 -9.47 -7.23 -3.31
N LEU A 406 -10.24 -6.20 -3.03
CA LEU A 406 -10.41 -5.61 -1.70
C LEU A 406 -11.88 -5.62 -1.29
N TYR A 407 -12.17 -5.68 0.03
CA TYR A 407 -13.53 -5.45 0.49
C TYR A 407 -13.93 -3.99 0.23
N GLN A 408 -13.05 -3.05 0.59
CA GLN A 408 -13.20 -1.61 0.34
C GLN A 408 -11.86 -1.01 -0.08
N GLY A 409 -11.84 -0.13 -1.09
CA GLY A 409 -10.59 0.41 -1.61
C GLY A 409 -9.92 1.36 -0.62
N VAL A 410 -10.44 2.56 -0.49
CA VAL A 410 -9.93 3.63 0.39
C VAL A 410 -11.03 4.11 1.31
N TYR A 411 -10.77 4.12 2.61
CA TYR A 411 -11.68 4.65 3.62
C TYR A 411 -10.99 5.76 4.43
N LEU A 412 -11.47 6.99 4.28
CA LEU A 412 -10.94 8.17 4.95
C LEU A 412 -11.95 8.72 5.94
N GLY A 413 -11.57 8.81 7.21
CA GLY A 413 -12.35 9.43 8.27
C GLY A 413 -13.22 8.45 9.05
N GLY A 414 -14.28 8.95 9.66
CA GLY A 414 -15.20 8.21 10.53
C GLY A 414 -16.25 9.15 11.13
N ALA A 415 -17.17 8.61 11.91
CA ALA A 415 -18.22 9.44 12.57
C ALA A 415 -17.63 10.51 13.51
N THR A 416 -16.45 10.25 14.07
CA THR A 416 -15.71 11.19 14.94
C THR A 416 -14.22 11.08 14.63
N PRO A 417 -13.76 11.71 13.51
CA PRO A 417 -12.35 11.62 13.13
C PRO A 417 -11.42 12.19 14.20
N VAL A 418 -10.29 11.55 14.41
CA VAL A 418 -9.30 11.99 15.40
C VAL A 418 -8.59 13.25 14.87
N ASN A 419 -8.60 14.32 15.65
CA ASN A 419 -7.96 15.61 15.33
C ASN A 419 -8.34 16.18 13.94
N GLY A 420 -9.58 15.98 13.49
CA GLY A 420 -10.04 16.44 12.19
C GLY A 420 -9.82 15.46 11.04
N GLY A 421 -9.16 14.35 11.31
CA GLY A 421 -8.99 13.23 10.37
C GLY A 421 -8.11 13.53 9.15
N PRO A 422 -8.17 12.68 8.12
CA PRO A 422 -7.39 12.82 6.89
C PRO A 422 -7.71 14.11 6.11
N THR A 423 -6.68 14.86 5.77
CA THR A 423 -6.79 16.08 4.97
C THR A 423 -5.75 16.12 3.85
N GLY A 424 -6.13 16.66 2.68
CA GLY A 424 -5.24 16.79 1.54
C GLY A 424 -4.81 15.45 0.93
N VAL A 425 -5.56 14.37 1.18
CA VAL A 425 -5.32 13.09 0.53
C VAL A 425 -5.72 13.19 -0.94
N ARG A 426 -4.87 12.69 -1.82
CA ARG A 426 -5.05 12.74 -3.26
C ARG A 426 -5.02 11.35 -3.86
N LEU A 427 -6.07 10.99 -4.55
CA LEU A 427 -6.20 9.76 -5.32
C LEU A 427 -6.18 10.15 -6.81
N ILE A 428 -5.07 9.89 -7.51
CA ILE A 428 -4.85 10.41 -8.86
C ILE A 428 -4.55 9.27 -9.83
N SER A 429 -5.37 9.12 -10.87
CA SER A 429 -5.14 8.14 -11.95
C SER A 429 -5.00 6.70 -11.46
N ASN A 430 -5.69 6.34 -10.38
CA ASN A 430 -5.67 4.98 -9.84
C ASN A 430 -6.73 4.11 -10.51
N VAL A 431 -6.53 2.81 -10.45
CA VAL A 431 -7.50 1.81 -10.86
C VAL A 431 -8.05 1.13 -9.61
N PHE A 432 -9.37 1.08 -9.49
CA PHE A 432 -10.11 0.32 -8.48
C PHE A 432 -10.81 -0.82 -9.20
N ASP A 433 -10.34 -2.04 -9.00
CA ASP A 433 -10.84 -3.24 -9.66
C ASP A 433 -11.20 -4.32 -8.65
N ASN A 434 -12.25 -5.08 -8.91
CA ASN A 434 -12.70 -6.14 -8.03
C ASN A 434 -12.90 -5.69 -6.57
N ILE A 435 -13.53 -4.54 -6.37
CA ILE A 435 -13.84 -4.02 -5.03
C ILE A 435 -15.23 -4.46 -4.61
N TYR A 436 -15.31 -5.08 -3.42
CA TYR A 436 -16.54 -5.72 -2.96
C TYR A 436 -17.66 -4.73 -2.63
N VAL A 437 -17.32 -3.62 -1.98
CA VAL A 437 -18.27 -2.53 -1.68
C VAL A 437 -17.82 -1.24 -2.36
N GLU A 438 -17.45 -0.21 -1.64
CA GLU A 438 -17.07 1.07 -2.23
C GLU A 438 -15.58 1.13 -2.59
N GLY A 439 -15.25 1.74 -3.73
CA GLY A 439 -13.87 2.06 -4.08
C GLY A 439 -13.27 3.10 -3.16
N VAL A 440 -14.03 4.16 -2.87
CA VAL A 440 -13.59 5.26 -1.99
C VAL A 440 -14.73 5.69 -1.07
N VAL A 441 -14.44 5.83 0.22
CA VAL A 441 -15.32 6.46 1.21
C VAL A 441 -14.58 7.60 1.87
N ILE A 442 -15.23 8.78 1.89
CA ILE A 442 -14.76 9.97 2.58
C ILE A 442 -15.83 10.32 3.63
N ASN A 443 -15.50 10.18 4.91
CA ASN A 443 -16.47 10.28 5.99
C ASN A 443 -16.01 11.25 7.08
N GLY A 444 -16.74 12.36 7.24
CA GLY A 444 -16.45 13.34 8.29
C GLY A 444 -15.15 14.13 8.09
N VAL A 445 -14.54 14.12 6.90
CA VAL A 445 -13.22 14.72 6.61
C VAL A 445 -13.25 15.55 5.32
N SER A 446 -12.36 16.53 5.20
CA SER A 446 -12.41 17.53 4.13
C SER A 446 -11.09 17.73 3.41
N LEU A 447 -11.11 18.48 2.29
CA LEU A 447 -9.95 18.81 1.47
C LEU A 447 -9.27 17.61 0.78
N ASN A 448 -10.00 16.51 0.60
CA ASN A 448 -9.50 15.33 -0.10
C ASN A 448 -9.95 15.36 -1.56
N THR A 449 -9.17 14.73 -2.44
CA THR A 449 -9.45 14.74 -3.88
C THR A 449 -9.36 13.36 -4.51
N THR A 450 -10.29 13.06 -5.42
CA THR A 450 -10.20 11.96 -6.36
C THR A 450 -10.17 12.52 -7.77
N THR A 451 -9.20 12.10 -8.59
CA THR A 451 -9.01 12.71 -9.91
C THR A 451 -8.56 11.67 -10.93
N ASN A 452 -9.30 11.58 -12.04
CA ASN A 452 -9.00 10.71 -13.17
C ASN A 452 -8.82 9.22 -12.80
N ASN A 453 -9.46 8.75 -11.74
CA ASN A 453 -9.42 7.34 -11.36
C ASN A 453 -10.38 6.52 -12.23
N VAL A 454 -10.10 5.24 -12.36
CA VAL A 454 -10.97 4.27 -13.04
C VAL A 454 -11.55 3.34 -11.99
N PHE A 455 -12.88 3.28 -11.93
CA PHE A 455 -13.62 2.36 -11.08
C PHE A 455 -14.21 1.27 -11.97
N TYR A 456 -13.55 0.12 -11.97
CA TYR A 456 -13.93 -1.06 -12.73
C TYR A 456 -14.37 -2.16 -11.77
N ASP A 457 -15.52 -2.76 -11.99
CA ASP A 457 -16.10 -3.82 -11.14
C ASP A 457 -16.16 -3.51 -9.64
N VAL A 458 -16.56 -2.29 -9.29
CA VAL A 458 -16.73 -1.82 -7.91
C VAL A 458 -18.17 -1.99 -7.46
N GLY A 459 -18.39 -2.53 -6.23
CA GLY A 459 -19.70 -2.76 -5.67
C GLY A 459 -20.45 -3.93 -6.27
N ASN A 460 -19.79 -4.76 -7.02
CA ASN A 460 -20.37 -5.88 -7.74
C ASN A 460 -20.09 -7.22 -7.09
N HIS A 461 -19.53 -7.26 -5.96
CA HIS A 461 -19.11 -8.47 -5.29
C HIS A 461 -19.11 -9.76 -6.14
N PHE A 462 -18.16 -10.57 -5.89
CA PHE A 462 -17.76 -11.78 -6.62
C PHE A 462 -18.80 -12.91 -6.69
N ASN A 463 -19.99 -12.75 -6.13
CA ASN A 463 -21.04 -13.76 -6.11
C ASN A 463 -22.42 -13.29 -6.62
N GLY A 464 -22.47 -12.17 -7.30
CA GLY A 464 -23.61 -11.76 -8.13
C GLY A 464 -24.72 -10.95 -7.46
N ALA A 465 -24.61 -10.50 -6.19
CA ALA A 465 -25.58 -9.62 -5.54
C ALA A 465 -24.97 -8.25 -5.21
N ALA A 466 -25.52 -7.14 -5.67
CA ALA A 466 -24.98 -5.80 -5.44
C ALA A 466 -25.04 -5.42 -3.96
N LEU A 467 -23.92 -5.12 -3.34
CA LEU A 467 -23.85 -4.71 -1.94
C LEU A 467 -23.73 -3.21 -1.77
N ALA A 468 -22.99 -2.55 -2.65
CA ALA A 468 -22.78 -1.12 -2.56
C ALA A 468 -23.78 -0.35 -3.41
N ALA A 469 -24.16 0.80 -2.93
CA ALA A 469 -25.00 1.74 -3.66
C ALA A 469 -24.17 2.70 -4.53
N SER A 470 -22.86 2.75 -4.39
CA SER A 470 -22.00 3.73 -5.08
C SER A 470 -20.52 3.32 -5.12
N SER A 471 -19.77 3.89 -6.06
CA SER A 471 -18.30 3.72 -6.12
C SER A 471 -17.57 4.67 -5.19
N ILE A 472 -18.08 5.89 -5.04
CA ILE A 472 -17.55 6.91 -4.14
C ILE A 472 -18.67 7.39 -3.24
N ILE A 473 -18.41 7.46 -1.93
CA ILE A 473 -19.30 8.03 -0.93
C ILE A 473 -18.58 9.18 -0.24
N ASP A 474 -19.23 10.35 -0.17
CA ASP A 474 -18.82 11.48 0.66
C ASP A 474 -19.89 11.73 1.72
N ILE A 475 -19.53 11.53 2.99
CA ILE A 475 -20.42 11.61 4.14
C ILE A 475 -20.02 12.80 5.00
N ASP A 476 -20.97 13.70 5.20
CA ASP A 476 -20.92 14.80 6.20
C ASP A 476 -19.77 15.80 6.10
N THR A 477 -19.22 16.08 4.89
CA THR A 477 -18.14 17.05 4.78
C THR A 477 -18.22 18.00 3.60
N ALA A 478 -17.48 19.09 3.72
CA ALA A 478 -17.35 20.11 2.70
C ALA A 478 -15.93 20.09 2.11
N ASN A 479 -15.80 20.59 0.87
CA ASN A 479 -14.50 20.82 0.21
C ASN A 479 -13.73 19.57 -0.26
N ASN A 480 -14.37 18.41 -0.40
CA ASN A 480 -13.81 17.29 -1.15
C ASN A 480 -14.12 17.44 -2.63
N VAL A 481 -13.23 16.96 -3.49
CA VAL A 481 -13.31 17.14 -4.94
C VAL A 481 -13.18 15.80 -5.66
N CYS A 482 -14.17 15.48 -6.51
CA CYS A 482 -14.11 14.36 -7.45
C CYS A 482 -14.11 14.90 -8.88
N LEU A 483 -13.04 14.65 -9.66
CA LEU A 483 -12.87 15.27 -10.96
C LEU A 483 -12.33 14.30 -12.00
N GLY A 484 -13.11 14.09 -13.06
CA GLY A 484 -12.67 13.28 -14.21
C GLY A 484 -12.59 11.78 -13.94
N ASP A 485 -13.15 11.30 -12.82
CA ASP A 485 -13.19 9.88 -12.50
C ASP A 485 -14.10 9.13 -13.49
N MET A 486 -13.66 7.95 -13.92
CA MET A 486 -14.36 7.09 -14.87
C MET A 486 -14.97 5.89 -14.14
N PHE A 487 -16.22 5.59 -14.44
CA PHE A 487 -16.97 4.53 -13.79
C PHE A 487 -17.49 3.54 -14.84
N GLU A 488 -17.08 2.28 -14.73
CA GLU A 488 -17.73 1.22 -15.45
C GLU A 488 -18.90 0.65 -14.62
N ARG A 489 -19.98 0.36 -15.32
CA ARG A 489 -21.13 -0.30 -14.72
C ARG A 489 -21.25 -1.71 -15.27
N THR A 490 -21.08 -2.69 -14.43
CA THR A 490 -21.37 -4.08 -14.80
C THR A 490 -22.89 -4.34 -14.81
N THR A 491 -23.31 -5.35 -15.54
CA THR A 491 -24.73 -5.74 -15.64
C THR A 491 -25.33 -6.20 -14.33
N ALA A 492 -24.52 -6.55 -13.35
CA ALA A 492 -24.94 -7.02 -12.02
C ALA A 492 -25.25 -5.88 -11.03
N GLN A 493 -24.77 -4.65 -11.29
CA GLN A 493 -25.03 -3.52 -10.41
C GLN A 493 -26.52 -3.13 -10.41
N SER A 494 -27.02 -2.77 -9.24
CA SER A 494 -28.39 -2.29 -9.07
C SER A 494 -28.67 -1.07 -9.93
N THR A 495 -29.93 -0.93 -10.38
CA THR A 495 -30.39 0.29 -11.07
C THR A 495 -30.33 1.54 -10.19
N ALA A 496 -30.26 1.36 -8.87
CA ALA A 496 -30.11 2.44 -7.89
C ALA A 496 -28.64 2.79 -7.59
N TYR A 497 -27.69 2.11 -8.25
CA TYR A 497 -26.26 2.37 -8.04
C TYR A 497 -25.88 3.77 -8.50
N ALA A 498 -25.35 4.56 -7.59
CA ALA A 498 -24.81 5.90 -7.86
C ALA A 498 -23.29 5.80 -8.08
N ARG A 499 -22.76 6.51 -9.07
CA ARG A 499 -21.31 6.60 -9.28
C ARG A 499 -20.64 7.34 -8.15
N ILE A 500 -21.24 8.47 -7.75
CA ILE A 500 -20.84 9.26 -6.60
C ILE A 500 -22.08 9.50 -5.76
N ASN A 501 -22.04 9.12 -4.49
CA ASN A 501 -23.11 9.33 -3.55
C ASN A 501 -22.69 10.38 -2.52
N LEU A 502 -23.36 11.53 -2.56
CA LEU A 502 -23.16 12.58 -1.59
C LEU A 502 -24.22 12.44 -0.50
N ASN A 503 -23.89 11.83 0.60
CA ASN A 503 -24.77 11.73 1.76
C ASN A 503 -24.88 13.03 2.54
N ASN A 504 -24.22 14.09 2.07
CA ASN A 504 -24.11 15.35 2.77
C ASN A 504 -24.75 16.49 1.98
N THR A 505 -25.43 17.38 2.68
CA THR A 505 -26.01 18.62 2.12
C THR A 505 -24.96 19.72 1.87
N ALA A 506 -23.75 19.56 2.38
CA ALA A 506 -22.66 20.53 2.26
C ALA A 506 -21.48 20.09 1.38
N GLY A 507 -21.53 18.88 0.81
CA GLY A 507 -20.47 18.32 0.00
C GLY A 507 -20.33 18.95 -1.37
N ILE A 508 -19.11 18.90 -1.93
CA ILE A 508 -18.82 19.33 -3.29
C ILE A 508 -18.48 18.12 -4.13
N ALA A 509 -19.36 17.77 -5.05
CA ALA A 509 -19.01 16.86 -6.14
C ALA A 509 -18.73 17.66 -7.41
N MET A 510 -17.72 17.24 -8.13
CA MET A 510 -17.41 17.79 -9.44
C MET A 510 -17.39 16.66 -10.46
N GLU A 511 -18.21 16.80 -11.47
CA GLU A 511 -18.19 15.92 -12.62
C GLU A 511 -17.92 16.76 -13.87
N ASN A 512 -17.10 16.24 -14.79
CA ASN A 512 -16.80 16.88 -16.07
C ASN A 512 -16.21 18.31 -15.98
N GLY A 513 -15.32 18.56 -15.03
CA GLY A 513 -14.58 19.83 -14.95
C GLY A 513 -15.35 21.02 -14.39
N TYR A 514 -16.53 20.81 -13.82
CA TYR A 514 -17.30 21.88 -13.20
C TYR A 514 -17.20 21.84 -11.68
N ARG A 515 -16.84 22.98 -11.12
CA ARG A 515 -16.81 23.17 -9.67
C ARG A 515 -18.23 23.39 -9.15
N LEU A 516 -18.70 22.53 -8.27
CA LEU A 516 -19.90 22.77 -7.48
C LEU A 516 -19.49 23.36 -6.15
N GLN A 517 -19.91 24.57 -5.89
CA GLN A 517 -19.54 25.28 -4.68
C GLN A 517 -20.53 24.99 -3.56
N GLN A 518 -19.98 24.99 -2.37
CA GLN A 518 -20.56 24.75 -1.06
C GLN A 518 -22.00 25.29 -0.85
N GLY A 519 -22.81 24.48 -0.24
CA GLY A 519 -24.00 24.84 0.51
C GLY A 519 -25.29 24.99 -0.26
N THR A 520 -25.35 25.66 -1.39
CA THR A 520 -26.60 25.98 -2.07
C THR A 520 -26.59 25.74 -3.57
N TYR A 521 -25.47 25.22 -4.08
CA TYR A 521 -25.28 24.97 -5.49
C TYR A 521 -25.07 23.48 -5.74
N LYS A 522 -26.04 22.86 -6.41
CA LYS A 522 -26.01 21.44 -6.75
C LYS A 522 -26.23 21.27 -8.24
N ARG A 523 -25.52 20.34 -8.87
CA ARG A 523 -25.77 19.93 -10.23
C ARG A 523 -26.01 18.44 -10.28
N GLU A 524 -27.10 18.03 -10.89
CA GLU A 524 -27.41 16.65 -11.22
C GLU A 524 -27.41 16.50 -12.72
N SER A 525 -26.77 15.49 -13.26
CA SER A 525 -26.64 15.28 -14.71
C SER A 525 -27.07 13.87 -15.11
N GLY A 526 -27.79 13.79 -16.22
CA GLY A 526 -28.20 12.52 -16.79
C GLY A 526 -29.22 11.72 -15.98
N VAL A 527 -29.96 12.37 -15.11
CA VAL A 527 -31.02 11.72 -14.31
C VAL A 527 -32.11 11.23 -15.24
N GLN A 528 -32.48 9.96 -15.13
CA GLN A 528 -33.59 9.37 -15.88
C GLN A 528 -34.83 9.24 -15.00
N PHE A 529 -35.96 9.69 -15.51
CA PHE A 529 -37.24 9.65 -14.84
C PHE A 529 -38.33 9.11 -15.80
N THR A 530 -39.18 8.21 -15.30
CA THR A 530 -40.28 7.66 -16.10
C THR A 530 -41.50 8.59 -16.02
N LEU A 531 -41.90 9.11 -17.17
CA LEU A 531 -43.15 9.85 -17.30
C LEU A 531 -44.28 8.86 -17.57
N VAL A 532 -45.15 8.66 -16.57
CA VAL A 532 -46.27 7.72 -16.68
C VAL A 532 -47.32 8.27 -17.67
N ASP A 533 -47.94 7.39 -18.47
CA ASP A 533 -49.01 7.77 -19.40
C ASP A 533 -50.28 8.24 -18.65
N ASN A 534 -50.98 9.18 -19.25
CA ASN A 534 -52.30 9.67 -18.78
C ASN A 534 -52.31 10.17 -17.32
N VAL A 535 -51.31 10.93 -16.92
CA VAL A 535 -51.23 11.57 -15.62
C VAL A 535 -52.01 12.89 -15.65
N SER A 536 -53.24 12.89 -15.14
CA SER A 536 -54.13 14.08 -15.09
C SER A 536 -53.89 14.98 -13.86
N VAL A 537 -53.34 14.41 -12.78
CA VAL A 537 -52.94 15.16 -11.57
C VAL A 537 -51.42 15.33 -11.58
N ALA A 538 -50.97 16.57 -11.44
CA ALA A 538 -49.55 16.87 -11.60
C ALA A 538 -48.67 16.06 -10.60
N ALA A 539 -47.85 15.16 -11.17
CA ALA A 539 -46.94 14.32 -10.43
C ALA A 539 -45.55 14.97 -10.29
N GLN A 540 -44.90 14.75 -9.18
CA GLN A 540 -43.62 15.36 -8.83
C GLN A 540 -42.45 14.68 -9.53
N ILE A 541 -41.52 15.49 -10.04
CA ILE A 541 -40.24 15.03 -10.60
C ILE A 541 -39.12 15.36 -9.61
N LEU A 542 -39.05 16.60 -9.16
CA LEU A 542 -37.94 17.15 -8.39
C LEU A 542 -38.46 18.15 -7.34
N THR A 543 -37.78 18.24 -6.20
CA THR A 543 -38.01 19.26 -5.17
C THR A 543 -36.76 19.96 -4.73
N PHE A 544 -36.89 21.22 -4.30
CA PHE A 544 -35.80 21.96 -3.65
C PHE A 544 -36.39 22.99 -2.66
N ASP A 545 -35.53 23.44 -1.73
CA ASP A 545 -35.91 24.44 -0.73
C ASP A 545 -35.66 25.86 -1.26
N ALA A 546 -36.71 26.66 -1.39
CA ALA A 546 -36.65 28.04 -1.85
C ALA A 546 -35.94 29.00 -0.87
N THR A 547 -35.71 28.60 0.36
CA THR A 547 -34.91 29.40 1.29
C THR A 547 -33.43 29.35 0.96
N ALA A 548 -32.99 28.23 0.44
CA ALA A 548 -31.59 27.96 0.09
C ALA A 548 -31.27 28.17 -1.40
N VAL A 549 -32.22 27.90 -2.30
CA VAL A 549 -32.05 27.95 -3.75
C VAL A 549 -33.02 28.95 -4.38
N LYS A 550 -32.49 29.94 -5.08
CA LYS A 550 -33.31 31.03 -5.68
C LYS A 550 -33.66 30.80 -7.13
N ALA A 551 -32.85 30.02 -7.85
CA ALA A 551 -33.19 29.64 -9.21
C ALA A 551 -32.67 28.24 -9.54
N VAL A 552 -33.37 27.57 -10.44
CA VAL A 552 -33.01 26.24 -10.92
C VAL A 552 -33.12 26.23 -12.45
N GLN A 553 -32.08 25.74 -13.10
CA GLN A 553 -32.06 25.50 -14.54
C GLN A 553 -32.00 24.01 -14.82
N ILE A 554 -32.95 23.50 -15.60
CA ILE A 554 -33.09 22.09 -15.93
C ILE A 554 -32.99 21.91 -17.42
N ASN A 555 -31.89 21.33 -17.90
CA ASN A 555 -31.80 20.90 -19.28
C ASN A 555 -32.41 19.50 -19.38
N TYR A 556 -33.31 19.29 -20.32
CA TYR A 556 -34.05 18.05 -20.38
C TYR A 556 -34.22 17.51 -21.81
N THR A 557 -34.42 16.21 -21.90
CA THR A 557 -34.88 15.52 -23.11
C THR A 557 -35.98 14.54 -22.72
N ILE A 558 -37.09 14.60 -23.43
CA ILE A 558 -38.20 13.66 -23.31
C ILE A 558 -38.22 12.79 -24.57
N VAL A 559 -38.33 11.49 -24.36
CA VAL A 559 -38.62 10.51 -25.43
C VAL A 559 -39.88 9.76 -25.06
N ARG A 560 -40.91 9.84 -25.91
CA ARG A 560 -42.18 9.15 -25.71
C ARG A 560 -42.72 8.62 -27.00
N GLY A 561 -42.62 7.29 -27.23
CA GLY A 561 -42.82 6.69 -28.52
C GLY A 561 -41.84 7.25 -29.55
N THR A 562 -42.34 7.86 -30.64
CA THR A 562 -41.49 8.53 -31.65
C THR A 562 -41.34 10.05 -31.37
N ALA A 563 -42.02 10.58 -30.42
CA ALA A 563 -41.96 12.00 -30.05
C ALA A 563 -40.73 12.27 -29.22
N VAL A 564 -39.93 13.25 -29.62
CA VAL A 564 -38.77 13.74 -28.88
C VAL A 564 -38.88 15.24 -28.67
N ARG A 565 -38.65 15.67 -27.45
CA ARG A 565 -38.59 17.09 -27.07
C ARG A 565 -37.34 17.31 -26.23
N THR A 566 -36.55 18.31 -26.54
CA THR A 566 -35.42 18.76 -25.74
C THR A 566 -35.56 20.23 -25.44
N GLY A 567 -35.11 20.67 -24.27
CA GLY A 567 -35.26 22.07 -23.87
C GLY A 567 -34.61 22.39 -22.55
N VAL A 568 -34.89 23.62 -22.11
CA VAL A 568 -34.45 24.13 -20.83
C VAL A 568 -35.69 24.58 -20.06
N TYR A 569 -35.88 24.08 -18.84
CA TYR A 569 -36.88 24.53 -17.91
C TYR A 569 -36.22 25.36 -16.81
N THR A 570 -36.58 26.61 -16.67
CA THR A 570 -36.02 27.50 -15.66
C THR A 570 -37.06 27.77 -14.60
N ILE A 571 -36.69 27.62 -13.33
CA ILE A 571 -37.53 27.93 -12.17
C ILE A 571 -36.85 29.07 -11.41
N VAL A 572 -37.60 30.09 -11.08
CA VAL A 572 -37.15 31.19 -10.19
C VAL A 572 -38.12 31.23 -8.99
N ALA A 573 -37.56 31.17 -7.80
CA ALA A 573 -38.27 31.23 -6.54
C ALA A 573 -37.71 32.38 -5.70
N GLY A 574 -38.48 33.40 -5.49
CA GLY A 574 -38.15 34.56 -4.65
C GLY A 574 -39.16 34.71 -3.51
N THR A 575 -38.72 35.24 -2.40
CA THR A 575 -39.60 35.66 -1.29
C THR A 575 -39.69 37.17 -1.23
N ASP A 576 -40.88 37.73 -1.26
CA ASP A 576 -41.16 39.15 -1.00
C ASP A 576 -42.11 39.32 0.18
N ALA A 577 -42.49 40.53 0.49
CA ALA A 577 -43.40 40.85 1.60
C ALA A 577 -44.84 40.27 1.42
N SER A 578 -45.16 39.81 0.21
CA SER A 578 -46.47 39.21 -0.12
C SER A 578 -46.45 37.68 -0.23
N GLY A 579 -45.29 37.05 -0.08
CA GLY A 579 -45.08 35.60 -0.19
C GLY A 579 -44.05 35.21 -1.25
N THR A 580 -44.05 33.94 -1.64
CA THR A 580 -43.11 33.46 -2.63
C THR A 580 -43.55 33.76 -4.04
N ASN A 581 -42.70 34.43 -4.80
CA ASN A 581 -42.88 34.63 -6.24
C ASN A 581 -42.23 33.47 -6.99
N LEU A 582 -43.04 32.52 -7.43
CA LEU A 582 -42.60 31.33 -8.16
C LEU A 582 -42.92 31.45 -9.64
N GLN A 583 -41.92 31.33 -10.48
CA GLN A 583 -42.10 31.30 -11.94
C GLN A 583 -41.36 30.11 -12.54
N GLY A 584 -42.02 29.46 -13.50
CA GLY A 584 -41.44 28.42 -14.32
C GLY A 584 -41.53 28.79 -15.81
N SER A 585 -40.46 28.66 -16.55
CA SER A 585 -40.41 28.92 -17.99
C SER A 585 -39.80 27.75 -18.72
N ASP A 586 -40.40 27.36 -19.83
CA ASP A 586 -39.99 26.24 -20.67
C ASP A 586 -39.64 26.71 -22.09
N THR A 587 -38.43 26.39 -22.55
CA THR A 587 -37.96 26.71 -23.89
C THR A 587 -37.56 25.43 -24.61
N GLY A 588 -38.54 24.65 -25.05
CA GLY A 588 -38.27 23.35 -25.69
C GLY A 588 -38.48 23.33 -27.18
N VAL A 589 -37.71 22.55 -27.91
CA VAL A 589 -37.87 22.20 -29.33
C VAL A 589 -38.27 20.74 -29.45
N GLN A 590 -39.23 20.42 -30.32
CA GLN A 590 -39.76 19.08 -30.48
C GLN A 590 -40.00 18.72 -31.94
N ASN A 591 -39.87 17.43 -32.28
CA ASN A 591 -40.25 16.91 -33.59
C ASN A 591 -41.77 16.67 -33.68
N SER A 592 -42.36 16.24 -32.60
CA SER A 592 -43.80 16.12 -32.36
C SER A 592 -44.10 16.25 -30.89
N SER A 593 -45.34 16.57 -30.51
CA SER A 593 -45.68 16.75 -29.09
C SER A 593 -45.65 15.43 -28.34
N PRO A 594 -44.80 15.30 -27.31
CA PRO A 594 -44.82 14.13 -26.42
C PRO A 594 -46.02 14.14 -25.45
N GLY A 595 -46.90 15.15 -25.52
CA GLY A 595 -48.04 15.28 -24.65
C GLY A 595 -47.66 15.46 -23.18
N VAL A 596 -46.58 16.15 -22.88
CA VAL A 596 -46.05 16.43 -21.54
C VAL A 596 -46.08 17.92 -21.27
N THR A 597 -46.65 18.31 -20.16
CA THR A 597 -46.65 19.70 -19.68
C THR A 597 -46.03 19.75 -18.29
N PHE A 598 -45.06 20.63 -18.12
CA PHE A 598 -44.42 20.89 -16.83
C PHE A 598 -45.12 22.02 -16.08
N SER A 599 -45.09 21.94 -14.76
CA SER A 599 -45.55 22.96 -13.86
C SER A 599 -44.68 23.02 -12.61
N VAL A 600 -44.79 24.13 -11.90
CA VAL A 600 -44.13 24.33 -10.61
C VAL A 600 -45.14 24.70 -9.55
N THR A 601 -44.96 24.18 -8.36
CA THR A 601 -45.78 24.54 -7.19
C THR A 601 -44.88 24.68 -5.98
N GLU A 602 -45.32 25.48 -5.00
CA GLU A 602 -44.63 25.62 -3.73
C GLU A 602 -45.57 25.32 -2.58
N SER A 603 -45.01 24.72 -1.53
CA SER A 603 -45.69 24.55 -0.25
C SER A 603 -44.62 24.57 0.84
N THR A 604 -44.78 25.47 1.81
CA THR A 604 -43.91 25.60 2.98
C THR A 604 -42.40 25.70 2.59
N SER A 605 -42.09 26.62 1.66
CA SER A 605 -40.76 26.83 1.09
C SER A 605 -40.23 25.68 0.24
N VAL A 606 -40.93 24.59 0.07
CA VAL A 606 -40.54 23.49 -0.82
C VAL A 606 -41.13 23.72 -2.20
N VAL A 607 -40.28 23.97 -3.18
CA VAL A 607 -40.67 24.06 -4.59
C VAL A 607 -40.63 22.68 -5.21
N SER A 608 -41.70 22.35 -5.93
CA SER A 608 -41.84 21.09 -6.65
C SER A 608 -41.95 21.31 -8.14
N TRP A 609 -41.09 20.73 -8.95
CA TRP A 609 -41.23 20.59 -10.38
C TRP A 609 -42.06 19.36 -10.70
N LYS A 610 -43.13 19.55 -11.46
CA LYS A 610 -44.14 18.52 -11.70
C LYS A 610 -44.47 18.38 -13.17
N TYR A 611 -45.12 17.28 -13.53
CA TYR A 611 -45.57 17.01 -14.88
C TYR A 611 -47.01 16.45 -14.91
N VAL A 612 -47.69 16.70 -16.01
CA VAL A 612 -48.88 15.97 -16.45
C VAL A 612 -48.67 15.42 -17.84
N THR A 613 -49.38 14.34 -18.16
CA THR A 613 -49.25 13.70 -19.49
C THR A 613 -50.63 13.45 -20.07
N THR A 614 -50.76 13.64 -21.38
CA THR A 614 -51.93 13.17 -22.16
C THR A 614 -51.86 11.66 -22.36
N SER A 615 -53.03 11.03 -22.63
CA SER A 615 -53.05 9.62 -22.98
C SER A 615 -52.47 9.39 -24.39
N THR A 616 -51.39 8.63 -24.52
CA THR A 616 -50.79 8.23 -25.79
C THR A 616 -50.59 6.71 -25.86
N GLY A 617 -50.93 5.98 -24.80
CA GLY A 617 -50.70 4.54 -24.70
C GLY A 617 -49.28 4.16 -24.37
N ASN A 618 -48.35 5.12 -24.20
CA ASN A 618 -46.95 4.87 -23.89
C ASN A 618 -46.46 5.73 -22.70
N ASN A 619 -45.70 5.13 -21.83
CA ASN A 619 -44.86 5.88 -20.89
C ASN A 619 -43.76 6.62 -21.66
N GLY A 620 -43.24 7.71 -21.10
CA GLY A 620 -42.13 8.45 -21.62
C GLY A 620 -40.91 8.31 -20.72
N THR A 621 -39.73 8.55 -21.29
CA THR A 621 -38.48 8.72 -20.54
C THR A 621 -38.10 10.19 -20.57
N LEU A 622 -37.93 10.78 -19.41
CA LEU A 622 -37.36 12.10 -19.20
C LEU A 622 -35.90 11.92 -18.74
N THR A 623 -34.96 12.43 -19.52
CA THR A 623 -33.56 12.55 -19.10
C THR A 623 -33.29 14.02 -18.84
N TYR A 624 -32.78 14.36 -17.68
CA TYR A 624 -32.50 15.75 -17.35
C TYR A 624 -31.21 15.95 -16.57
N SER A 625 -30.71 17.17 -16.66
CA SER A 625 -29.62 17.70 -15.82
C SER A 625 -30.11 18.96 -15.16
N VAL A 626 -29.90 19.11 -13.87
CA VAL A 626 -30.34 20.25 -13.09
C VAL A 626 -29.16 21.01 -12.49
N THR A 627 -29.25 22.34 -12.55
CA THR A 627 -28.31 23.28 -11.94
C THR A 627 -29.08 24.17 -10.99
N TYR A 628 -28.71 24.12 -9.72
CA TYR A 628 -29.29 24.95 -8.68
C TYR A 628 -28.45 26.23 -8.53
N LEU A 629 -29.11 27.38 -8.51
CA LEU A 629 -28.49 28.68 -8.35
C LEU A 629 -28.93 29.28 -7.03
N ALA A 630 -27.99 29.67 -6.18
CA ALA A 630 -28.27 30.27 -4.87
C ALA A 630 -28.74 31.72 -4.97
#